data_d7aa6b1630ed23cd24be8d60b5da8e6d
#
_entry.id   d7aa6b1630ed23cd24be8d60b5da8e6d
#
_cell.length_a   1.000
_cell.length_b   1.000
_cell.length_c   1.000
_cell.angle_alpha   90.00
_cell.angle_beta   90.00
_cell.angle_gamma   90.00
#
_symmetry.space_group_name_H-M   'P 1'
#
loop_
_entity.id
_entity.type
_entity.pdbx_description
1 polymer ?
#
loop_
_entity_poly.entity_id
_entity_poly.type
_entity_poly.pdbx_seq_one_letter_code
_entity_poly.pdbx_strand_id
1 'polypeptide(L)'
;FVLPISHDEVVHGKCSLMNKMPGTAEQKFAGVRAFLGYMMAHPGKKLLFMGTELGQFIEWNYEQELDWLLLQYPQHAAQHRFFKEINHFYLENSPLWEIDFNWDGFSWISSDDCEQSVIVFRRFNKEKDEIIIVCNFVPVEREQYRIGVPYDGAYEEVFSTDWSRFGGSGIENGSNIISEKEFPMHGMEQSI
;
A
#
# COMPACT_ATOMS: atom_id res chain seq x y z
N PHE A 1 -1.57 -15.28 -8.72
CA PHE A 1 -2.27 -14.09 -9.22
C PHE A 1 -3.24 -13.60 -8.16
N VAL A 2 -3.22 -12.30 -7.87
CA VAL A 2 -4.20 -11.63 -7.00
C VAL A 2 -5.34 -11.14 -7.88
N LEU A 3 -6.59 -11.43 -7.49
CA LEU A 3 -7.76 -10.93 -8.20
C LEU A 3 -7.89 -9.41 -7.98
N PRO A 4 -8.13 -8.62 -9.04
CA PRO A 4 -8.43 -7.21 -8.90
C PRO A 4 -9.81 -7.02 -8.26
N ILE A 5 -10.02 -5.89 -7.59
CA ILE A 5 -11.30 -5.55 -6.99
C ILE A 5 -12.26 -5.10 -8.09
N SER A 6 -13.28 -5.93 -8.34
CA SER A 6 -14.35 -5.64 -9.31
C SER A 6 -15.65 -5.23 -8.59
N HIS A 7 -16.72 -5.05 -9.34
CA HIS A 7 -18.06 -4.84 -8.79
C HIS A 7 -18.50 -6.00 -7.89
N ASP A 8 -18.05 -7.22 -8.17
CA ASP A 8 -18.45 -8.42 -7.42
C ASP A 8 -18.09 -8.37 -5.92
N GLU A 9 -17.09 -7.58 -5.55
CA GLU A 9 -16.70 -7.43 -4.15
C GLU A 9 -17.52 -6.37 -3.39
N VAL A 10 -18.29 -5.53 -4.09
CA VAL A 10 -18.97 -4.36 -3.48
C VAL A 10 -20.44 -4.22 -3.83
N VAL A 11 -21.05 -5.21 -4.50
CA VAL A 11 -22.47 -5.23 -4.84
C VAL A 11 -23.34 -5.59 -3.62
N HIS A 12 -24.66 -5.47 -3.81
CA HIS A 12 -25.67 -5.73 -2.78
C HIS A 12 -25.45 -7.04 -2.02
N GLY A 13 -25.45 -6.93 -0.69
CA GLY A 13 -25.22 -8.03 0.24
C GLY A 13 -23.76 -8.40 0.50
N LYS A 14 -22.79 -7.70 -0.12
CA LYS A 14 -21.36 -7.99 0.06
C LYS A 14 -20.58 -6.92 0.82
N CYS A 15 -21.23 -5.84 1.23
CA CYS A 15 -20.64 -4.64 1.84
C CYS A 15 -19.74 -3.84 0.87
N SER A 16 -19.58 -2.56 1.16
CA SER A 16 -18.54 -1.73 0.52
C SER A 16 -17.15 -2.17 0.97
N LEU A 17 -16.11 -1.78 0.24
CA LEU A 17 -14.73 -2.06 0.66
C LEU A 17 -14.43 -1.46 2.04
N MET A 18 -14.95 -0.26 2.33
CA MET A 18 -14.84 0.38 3.65
C MET A 18 -15.46 -0.47 4.76
N ASN A 19 -16.61 -1.06 4.51
CA ASN A 19 -17.30 -1.87 5.52
C ASN A 19 -16.75 -3.29 5.69
N LYS A 20 -15.89 -3.73 4.78
CA LYS A 20 -15.09 -4.96 4.96
C LYS A 20 -13.92 -4.78 5.91
N MET A 21 -13.44 -3.55 6.10
CA MET A 21 -12.34 -3.27 7.01
C MET A 21 -12.83 -3.29 8.46
N PRO A 22 -12.07 -3.92 9.38
CA PRO A 22 -12.39 -3.94 10.80
C PRO A 22 -12.10 -2.59 11.47
N GLY A 23 -12.64 -2.41 12.68
CA GLY A 23 -12.28 -1.33 13.58
C GLY A 23 -13.12 -0.06 13.44
N THR A 24 -12.58 1.06 13.95
CA THR A 24 -13.21 2.39 13.91
C THR A 24 -13.24 2.96 12.49
N ALA A 25 -13.91 4.08 12.29
CA ALA A 25 -13.91 4.75 10.96
C ALA A 25 -12.50 5.07 10.48
N GLU A 26 -11.65 5.61 11.35
CA GLU A 26 -10.24 5.92 11.05
C GLU A 26 -9.47 4.66 10.64
N GLN A 27 -9.65 3.56 11.39
CA GLN A 27 -9.01 2.28 11.10
C GLN A 27 -9.50 1.68 9.78
N LYS A 28 -10.77 1.87 9.41
CA LYS A 28 -11.30 1.45 8.11
C LYS A 28 -10.63 2.20 6.95
N PHE A 29 -10.49 3.52 7.07
CA PHE A 29 -9.75 4.30 6.06
C PHE A 29 -8.29 3.86 5.96
N ALA A 30 -7.61 3.65 7.09
CA ALA A 30 -6.23 3.13 7.13
C ALA A 30 -6.13 1.75 6.49
N GLY A 31 -7.07 0.84 6.81
CA GLY A 31 -7.13 -0.51 6.24
C GLY A 31 -7.31 -0.49 4.71
N VAL A 32 -8.19 0.37 4.19
CA VAL A 32 -8.37 0.55 2.74
C VAL A 32 -7.09 1.10 2.10
N ARG A 33 -6.43 2.10 2.70
CA ARG A 33 -5.17 2.63 2.17
C ARG A 33 -4.06 1.57 2.15
N ALA A 34 -3.90 0.79 3.23
CA ALA A 34 -2.92 -0.28 3.29
C ALA A 34 -3.20 -1.38 2.24
N PHE A 35 -4.45 -1.82 2.11
CA PHE A 35 -4.87 -2.80 1.12
C PHE A 35 -4.61 -2.35 -0.31
N LEU A 36 -4.96 -1.10 -0.63
CA LEU A 36 -4.75 -0.55 -1.96
C LEU A 36 -3.28 -0.24 -2.23
N GLY A 37 -2.53 0.19 -1.23
CA GLY A 37 -1.07 0.32 -1.32
C GLY A 37 -0.42 -1.01 -1.69
N TYR A 38 -0.80 -2.08 -1.01
CA TYR A 38 -0.36 -3.44 -1.35
C TYR A 38 -0.77 -3.83 -2.78
N MET A 39 -2.03 -3.60 -3.18
CA MET A 39 -2.48 -3.91 -4.54
C MET A 39 -1.69 -3.13 -5.60
N MET A 40 -1.40 -1.85 -5.38
CA MET A 40 -0.65 -1.02 -6.32
C MET A 40 0.81 -1.48 -6.43
N ALA A 41 1.41 -1.96 -5.38
CA ALA A 41 2.79 -2.44 -5.35
C ALA A 41 2.96 -3.88 -5.84
N HIS A 42 1.95 -4.75 -5.62
CA HIS A 42 2.01 -6.17 -6.00
C HIS A 42 2.03 -6.33 -7.53
N PRO A 43 2.77 -7.32 -8.11
CA PRO A 43 2.76 -7.58 -9.55
C PRO A 43 1.35 -7.82 -10.13
N GLY A 44 1.13 -7.37 -11.34
CA GLY A 44 -0.12 -7.53 -12.09
C GLY A 44 -0.86 -6.23 -12.35
N LYS A 45 -1.84 -6.25 -13.24
CA LYS A 45 -2.62 -5.08 -13.61
C LYS A 45 -3.55 -4.65 -12.48
N LYS A 46 -3.71 -3.34 -12.33
CA LYS A 46 -4.53 -2.71 -11.30
C LYS A 46 -5.96 -2.54 -11.78
N LEU A 47 -6.91 -2.84 -10.91
CA LEU A 47 -8.33 -2.55 -11.14
C LEU A 47 -8.93 -2.01 -9.85
N LEU A 48 -9.51 -0.84 -9.95
CA LEU A 48 -10.30 -0.21 -8.89
C LEU A 48 -11.72 -0.04 -9.41
N PHE A 49 -12.69 -0.53 -8.64
CA PHE A 49 -14.06 -0.31 -8.98
C PHE A 49 -14.53 1.07 -8.49
N MET A 50 -15.33 1.75 -9.31
CA MET A 50 -15.81 3.11 -9.06
C MET A 50 -16.44 3.27 -7.67
N GLY A 51 -16.18 4.41 -7.03
CA GLY A 51 -16.63 4.72 -5.66
C GLY A 51 -15.66 4.32 -4.56
N THR A 52 -14.72 3.40 -4.83
CA THR A 52 -13.68 3.02 -3.87
C THR A 52 -12.78 4.21 -3.54
N GLU A 53 -12.48 5.05 -4.52
CA GLU A 53 -11.68 6.27 -4.40
C GLU A 53 -12.34 7.33 -3.50
N LEU A 54 -13.67 7.27 -3.35
CA LEU A 54 -14.41 8.16 -2.47
C LEU A 54 -14.51 7.62 -1.03
N GLY A 55 -14.16 6.34 -0.82
CA GLY A 55 -14.32 5.67 0.46
C GLY A 55 -15.78 5.51 0.87
N GLN A 56 -16.67 5.17 -0.08
CA GLN A 56 -18.09 4.97 0.20
C GLN A 56 -18.32 3.88 1.25
N PHE A 57 -19.21 4.15 2.21
CA PHE A 57 -19.71 3.14 3.16
C PHE A 57 -20.88 2.35 2.60
N ILE A 58 -21.62 2.90 1.63
CA ILE A 58 -22.73 2.19 0.97
C ILE A 58 -22.17 1.22 -0.08
N GLU A 59 -22.92 0.16 -0.32
CA GLU A 59 -22.66 -0.77 -1.42
C GLU A 59 -22.87 -0.08 -2.78
N TRP A 60 -22.20 -0.56 -3.80
CA TRP A 60 -22.43 -0.04 -5.14
C TRP A 60 -23.84 -0.37 -5.62
N ASN A 61 -24.53 0.64 -6.13
CA ASN A 61 -25.86 0.55 -6.68
C ASN A 61 -25.88 1.21 -8.08
N TYR A 62 -26.23 0.43 -9.09
CA TYR A 62 -26.28 0.89 -10.47
C TYR A 62 -27.45 1.85 -10.77
N GLU A 63 -28.46 1.93 -9.86
CA GLU A 63 -29.64 2.80 -10.00
C GLU A 63 -29.39 4.24 -9.52
N GLN A 64 -28.22 4.52 -8.96
CA GLN A 64 -27.87 5.84 -8.44
C GLN A 64 -26.44 6.23 -8.80
N GLU A 65 -26.17 7.53 -8.81
CA GLU A 65 -24.83 8.04 -8.97
C GLU A 65 -23.94 7.76 -7.74
N LEU A 66 -22.62 7.92 -7.91
CA LEU A 66 -21.69 7.85 -6.80
C LEU A 66 -21.93 8.99 -5.80
N ASP A 67 -21.64 8.72 -4.54
CA ASP A 67 -21.85 9.69 -3.46
C ASP A 67 -20.75 10.78 -3.44
N TRP A 68 -20.77 11.67 -4.42
CA TRP A 68 -19.82 12.77 -4.58
C TRP A 68 -19.80 13.75 -3.41
N LEU A 69 -20.90 13.83 -2.61
CA LEU A 69 -21.00 14.68 -1.43
C LEU A 69 -19.97 14.28 -0.37
N LEU A 70 -19.52 13.02 -0.36
CA LEU A 70 -18.49 12.55 0.56
C LEU A 70 -17.20 13.37 0.51
N LEU A 71 -16.86 13.94 -0.66
CA LEU A 71 -15.66 14.78 -0.80
C LEU A 71 -15.69 16.07 0.03
N GLN A 72 -16.83 16.45 0.58
CA GLN A 72 -16.94 17.56 1.53
C GLN A 72 -16.44 17.19 2.94
N TYR A 73 -16.27 15.91 3.24
CA TYR A 73 -15.78 15.43 4.53
C TYR A 73 -14.28 15.19 4.47
N PRO A 74 -13.50 15.67 5.47
CA PRO A 74 -12.03 15.62 5.42
C PRO A 74 -11.42 14.24 5.18
N GLN A 75 -11.95 13.19 5.82
CA GLN A 75 -11.45 11.83 5.67
C GLN A 75 -11.64 11.29 4.26
N HIS A 76 -12.79 11.54 3.63
CA HIS A 76 -13.08 11.13 2.26
C HIS A 76 -12.25 11.93 1.25
N ALA A 77 -12.08 13.23 1.48
CA ALA A 77 -11.21 14.08 0.67
C ALA A 77 -9.74 13.62 0.75
N ALA A 78 -9.27 13.24 1.95
CA ALA A 78 -7.93 12.70 2.16
C ALA A 78 -7.75 11.32 1.47
N GLN A 79 -8.76 10.45 1.54
CA GLN A 79 -8.78 9.17 0.83
C GLN A 79 -8.71 9.37 -0.69
N HIS A 80 -9.50 10.28 -1.24
CA HIS A 80 -9.47 10.61 -2.67
C HIS A 80 -8.11 11.17 -3.09
N ARG A 81 -7.49 12.02 -2.25
CA ARG A 81 -6.12 12.50 -2.46
C ARG A 81 -5.12 11.35 -2.48
N PHE A 82 -5.21 10.40 -1.54
CA PHE A 82 -4.38 9.21 -1.52
C PHE A 82 -4.47 8.45 -2.85
N PHE A 83 -5.69 8.21 -3.35
CA PHE A 83 -5.88 7.54 -4.64
C PHE A 83 -5.22 8.28 -5.80
N LYS A 84 -5.37 9.59 -5.84
CA LYS A 84 -4.72 10.40 -6.87
C LYS A 84 -3.21 10.26 -6.81
N GLU A 85 -2.62 10.45 -5.63
CA GLU A 85 -1.16 10.44 -5.46
C GLU A 85 -0.56 9.05 -5.68
N ILE A 86 -1.19 7.98 -5.21
CA ILE A 86 -0.66 6.63 -5.43
C ILE A 86 -0.73 6.21 -6.91
N ASN A 87 -1.73 6.65 -7.67
CA ASN A 87 -1.78 6.42 -9.11
C ASN A 87 -0.65 7.18 -9.85
N HIS A 88 -0.37 8.42 -9.49
CA HIS A 88 0.78 9.15 -10.04
C HIS A 88 2.09 8.47 -9.66
N PHE A 89 2.28 8.13 -8.40
CA PHE A 89 3.46 7.41 -7.93
C PHE A 89 3.67 6.10 -8.69
N TYR A 90 2.62 5.34 -8.91
CA TYR A 90 2.68 4.10 -9.71
C TYR A 90 3.16 4.37 -11.14
N LEU A 91 2.62 5.38 -11.82
CA LEU A 91 2.99 5.70 -13.20
C LEU A 91 4.43 6.23 -13.33
N GLU A 92 4.88 6.99 -12.35
CA GLU A 92 6.22 7.61 -12.31
C GLU A 92 7.33 6.62 -11.95
N ASN A 93 6.98 5.47 -11.36
CA ASN A 93 7.94 4.48 -10.86
C ASN A 93 7.87 3.17 -11.64
N SER A 94 8.69 3.06 -12.67
CA SER A 94 8.74 1.89 -13.56
C SER A 94 8.94 0.54 -12.88
N PRO A 95 9.64 0.40 -11.73
CA PRO A 95 9.69 -0.86 -11.00
C PRO A 95 8.33 -1.44 -10.64
N LEU A 96 7.29 -0.61 -10.46
CA LEU A 96 5.96 -1.05 -10.06
C LEU A 96 5.13 -1.66 -11.19
N TRP A 97 5.49 -1.44 -12.47
CA TRP A 97 4.63 -1.85 -13.60
C TRP A 97 5.36 -2.41 -14.83
N GLU A 98 6.66 -2.20 -14.97
CA GLU A 98 7.36 -2.56 -16.22
C GLU A 98 7.51 -4.08 -16.37
N ILE A 99 7.80 -4.79 -15.27
CA ILE A 99 7.94 -6.25 -15.24
C ILE A 99 6.88 -6.84 -14.29
N ASP A 100 5.67 -7.04 -14.81
CA ASP A 100 4.52 -7.52 -14.03
C ASP A 100 4.25 -9.03 -14.14
N PHE A 101 4.82 -9.71 -15.15
CA PHE A 101 4.37 -11.05 -15.52
C PHE A 101 5.44 -12.14 -15.40
N ASN A 102 6.62 -11.79 -14.89
CA ASN A 102 7.67 -12.76 -14.60
C ASN A 102 8.39 -12.43 -13.29
N TRP A 103 9.19 -13.36 -12.82
CA TRP A 103 9.89 -13.24 -11.53
C TRP A 103 11.06 -12.23 -11.53
N ASP A 104 11.51 -11.77 -12.71
CA ASP A 104 12.57 -10.76 -12.80
C ASP A 104 12.14 -9.40 -12.23
N GLY A 105 10.83 -9.16 -12.14
CA GLY A 105 10.25 -7.93 -11.59
C GLY A 105 9.89 -8.00 -10.09
N PHE A 106 10.14 -9.13 -9.40
CA PHE A 106 9.67 -9.33 -8.03
C PHE A 106 10.60 -10.23 -7.23
N SER A 107 10.83 -9.89 -5.96
CA SER A 107 11.52 -10.75 -5.00
C SER A 107 11.01 -10.51 -3.59
N TRP A 108 10.78 -11.57 -2.83
CA TRP A 108 10.53 -11.45 -1.39
C TRP A 108 11.81 -11.08 -0.63
N ILE A 109 11.66 -10.26 0.40
CA ILE A 109 12.65 -10.07 1.47
C ILE A 109 12.19 -10.83 2.71
N SER A 110 10.95 -10.60 3.16
CA SER A 110 10.30 -11.30 4.27
C SER A 110 8.83 -11.56 3.94
N SER A 111 8.41 -12.82 3.99
CA SER A 111 7.03 -13.22 3.70
C SER A 111 6.36 -14.00 4.82
N ASP A 112 7.05 -14.25 5.92
CA ASP A 112 6.72 -15.22 6.96
C ASP A 112 6.61 -14.63 8.38
N ASP A 113 6.74 -13.30 8.52
CA ASP A 113 6.56 -12.62 9.81
C ASP A 113 5.06 -12.50 10.17
N CYS A 114 4.44 -13.63 10.47
CA CYS A 114 3.04 -13.69 10.85
C CYS A 114 2.78 -13.12 12.25
N GLU A 115 3.78 -13.11 13.13
CA GLU A 115 3.64 -12.56 14.48
C GLU A 115 3.48 -11.03 14.46
N GLN A 116 4.21 -10.35 13.58
CA GLN A 116 4.11 -8.91 13.39
C GLN A 116 3.07 -8.52 12.33
N SER A 117 2.60 -9.48 11.52
CA SER A 117 1.74 -9.25 10.34
C SER A 117 2.37 -8.27 9.33
N VAL A 118 3.67 -8.41 9.12
CA VAL A 118 4.46 -7.60 8.19
C VAL A 118 4.99 -8.46 7.05
N ILE A 119 4.90 -7.94 5.84
CA ILE A 119 5.59 -8.51 4.68
C ILE A 119 6.48 -7.48 4.02
N VAL A 120 7.58 -7.92 3.44
CA VAL A 120 8.54 -7.07 2.74
C VAL A 120 8.92 -7.72 1.41
N PHE A 121 8.86 -6.94 0.34
CA PHE A 121 9.23 -7.39 -1.00
C PHE A 121 9.84 -6.27 -1.83
N ARG A 122 10.46 -6.65 -2.95
CA ARG A 122 11.11 -5.75 -3.91
C ARG A 122 10.42 -5.82 -5.26
N ARG A 123 10.37 -4.69 -5.93
CA ARG A 123 9.96 -4.57 -7.34
C ARG A 123 11.12 -4.01 -8.16
N PHE A 124 11.24 -4.49 -9.38
CA PHE A 124 12.31 -4.14 -10.30
C PHE A 124 11.79 -3.70 -11.66
N ASN A 125 12.50 -2.78 -12.28
CA ASN A 125 12.38 -2.49 -13.72
C ASN A 125 13.46 -3.25 -14.52
N LYS A 126 13.53 -3.02 -15.83
CA LYS A 126 14.52 -3.64 -16.72
C LYS A 126 15.93 -3.15 -16.49
N GLU A 127 16.10 -1.91 -16.06
CA GLU A 127 17.34 -1.29 -15.69
C GLU A 127 17.87 -1.74 -14.32
N LYS A 128 17.09 -2.53 -13.60
CA LYS A 128 17.34 -3.00 -12.23
C LYS A 128 17.23 -1.91 -11.15
N ASP A 129 16.61 -0.78 -11.49
CA ASP A 129 16.13 0.10 -10.42
C ASP A 129 15.09 -0.64 -9.60
N GLU A 130 15.04 -0.36 -8.30
CA GLU A 130 14.16 -1.08 -7.40
C GLU A 130 13.45 -0.19 -6.39
N ILE A 131 12.31 -0.70 -5.94
CA ILE A 131 11.57 -0.17 -4.80
C ILE A 131 11.36 -1.31 -3.81
N ILE A 132 11.65 -1.06 -2.54
CA ILE A 132 11.34 -1.95 -1.42
C ILE A 132 9.99 -1.55 -0.85
N ILE A 133 9.10 -2.51 -0.71
CA ILE A 133 7.75 -2.32 -0.19
C ILE A 133 7.63 -3.03 1.15
N VAL A 134 7.21 -2.28 2.16
CA VAL A 134 6.93 -2.79 3.51
C VAL A 134 5.44 -2.64 3.79
N CYS A 135 4.76 -3.73 4.10
CA CYS A 135 3.33 -3.73 4.40
C CYS A 135 3.10 -4.22 5.82
N ASN A 136 2.58 -3.34 6.68
CA ASN A 136 2.07 -3.68 8.00
C ASN A 136 0.54 -3.79 7.92
N PHE A 137 -0.02 -4.98 8.15
CA PHE A 137 -1.46 -5.25 8.02
C PHE A 137 -2.24 -5.14 9.34
N VAL A 138 -1.61 -4.68 10.40
CA VAL A 138 -2.27 -4.47 11.69
C VAL A 138 -2.15 -3.02 12.14
N PRO A 139 -3.13 -2.48 12.88
CA PRO A 139 -3.12 -1.10 13.36
C PRO A 139 -2.22 -0.94 14.60
N VAL A 140 -1.00 -1.45 14.52
CA VAL A 140 0.01 -1.38 15.58
C VAL A 140 1.28 -0.83 14.97
N GLU A 141 1.76 0.28 15.52
CA GLU A 141 3.06 0.83 15.16
C GLU A 141 4.18 -0.14 15.52
N ARG A 142 5.16 -0.30 14.63
CA ARG A 142 6.31 -1.17 14.81
C ARG A 142 7.57 -0.31 14.93
N GLU A 143 7.81 0.19 16.13
CA GLU A 143 9.03 0.95 16.42
C GLU A 143 10.27 0.08 16.21
N GLN A 144 11.29 0.64 15.54
CA GLN A 144 12.57 -0.03 15.29
C GLN A 144 12.43 -1.37 14.55
N TYR A 145 11.38 -1.52 13.73
CA TYR A 145 11.23 -2.72 12.90
C TYR A 145 12.31 -2.75 11.84
N ARG A 146 13.15 -3.74 11.93
CA ARG A 146 14.34 -3.86 11.07
C ARG A 146 14.05 -4.74 9.85
N ILE A 147 14.49 -4.29 8.68
CA ILE A 147 14.37 -5.05 7.43
C ILE A 147 15.73 -5.21 6.76
N GLY A 148 16.01 -6.41 6.25
CA GLY A 148 17.19 -6.64 5.40
C GLY A 148 17.09 -5.87 4.11
N VAL A 149 18.21 -5.29 3.67
CA VAL A 149 18.28 -4.52 2.41
C VAL A 149 19.48 -4.96 1.56
N PRO A 150 19.38 -4.89 0.21
CA PRO A 150 20.36 -5.49 -0.68
C PRO A 150 21.68 -4.71 -0.78
N TYR A 151 21.65 -3.40 -0.59
CA TYR A 151 22.79 -2.53 -0.82
C TYR A 151 23.19 -1.78 0.45
N ASP A 152 24.48 -1.51 0.57
CA ASP A 152 25.01 -0.62 1.58
C ASP A 152 24.79 0.85 1.16
N GLY A 153 24.32 1.67 2.09
CA GLY A 153 24.10 3.09 1.83
C GLY A 153 22.85 3.67 2.46
N ALA A 154 22.39 4.77 1.89
CA ALA A 154 21.22 5.51 2.34
C ALA A 154 19.96 5.06 1.60
N TYR A 155 18.88 4.91 2.35
CA TYR A 155 17.52 4.64 1.86
C TYR A 155 16.61 5.82 2.20
N GLU A 156 15.57 5.99 1.44
CA GLU A 156 14.59 7.05 1.60
C GLU A 156 13.18 6.48 1.54
N GLU A 157 12.30 6.93 2.45
CA GLU A 157 10.87 6.67 2.34
C GLU A 157 10.28 7.62 1.28
N VAL A 158 9.94 7.06 0.12
CA VAL A 158 9.42 7.83 -1.03
C VAL A 158 7.89 7.87 -1.09
N PHE A 159 7.21 6.98 -0.38
CA PHE A 159 5.76 6.96 -0.27
C PHE A 159 5.31 6.20 0.99
N SER A 160 4.39 6.81 1.75
CA SER A 160 3.71 6.13 2.86
C SER A 160 2.19 6.30 2.76
N THR A 161 1.45 5.22 2.97
CA THR A 161 -0.02 5.26 3.05
C THR A 161 -0.51 5.92 4.33
N ASP A 162 0.40 6.16 5.30
CA ASP A 162 0.09 6.73 6.60
C ASP A 162 0.44 8.22 6.76
N TRP A 163 0.85 8.89 5.69
CA TRP A 163 1.07 10.32 5.73
C TRP A 163 -0.17 11.09 6.15
N SER A 164 0.01 12.13 6.97
CA SER A 164 -1.08 12.94 7.52
C SER A 164 -1.97 13.58 6.44
N ARG A 165 -1.40 13.90 5.27
CA ARG A 165 -2.14 14.43 4.11
C ARG A 165 -3.15 13.44 3.51
N PHE A 166 -3.01 12.15 3.85
CA PHE A 166 -3.96 11.08 3.50
C PHE A 166 -4.90 10.71 4.64
N GLY A 167 -4.82 11.44 5.77
CA GLY A 167 -5.58 11.12 6.99
C GLY A 167 -4.96 9.98 7.80
N GLY A 168 -3.68 9.73 7.64
CA GLY A 168 -2.88 8.82 8.46
C GLY A 168 -2.36 9.48 9.74
N SER A 169 -1.63 8.73 10.54
CA SER A 169 -1.01 9.20 11.79
C SER A 169 0.15 10.18 11.55
N GLY A 170 0.71 10.18 10.33
CA GLY A 170 1.83 11.04 9.95
C GLY A 170 3.19 10.54 10.43
N ILE A 171 3.29 9.24 10.70
CA ILE A 171 4.59 8.63 11.01
C ILE A 171 5.41 8.57 9.72
N GLU A 172 6.63 9.06 9.79
CA GLU A 172 7.57 9.13 8.68
C GLU A 172 8.93 8.59 9.10
N ASN A 173 9.59 7.79 8.25
CA ASN A 173 10.91 7.23 8.51
C ASN A 173 12.05 8.14 8.02
N GLY A 174 11.71 9.21 7.31
CA GLY A 174 12.68 10.20 6.83
C GLY A 174 13.38 9.82 5.53
N SER A 175 14.30 10.69 5.13
CA SER A 175 14.97 10.63 3.82
C SER A 175 16.42 10.15 3.87
N ASN A 176 16.93 9.71 5.01
CA ASN A 176 18.31 9.28 5.16
C ASN A 176 18.43 8.13 6.17
N ILE A 177 17.84 6.99 5.81
CA ILE A 177 17.88 5.78 6.61
C ILE A 177 19.14 5.02 6.20
N ILE A 178 20.15 4.98 7.07
CA ILE A 178 21.45 4.36 6.75
C ILE A 178 21.41 2.86 7.06
N SER A 179 21.86 2.05 6.10
CA SER A 179 22.01 0.61 6.32
C SER A 179 23.14 0.30 7.30
N GLU A 180 22.94 -0.74 8.10
CA GLU A 180 23.87 -1.20 9.12
C GLU A 180 24.27 -2.66 8.87
N LYS A 181 25.59 -2.89 8.64
CA LYS A 181 26.15 -4.24 8.40
C LYS A 181 26.28 -5.07 9.69
N GLU A 182 26.19 -4.42 10.83
CA GLU A 182 26.25 -5.10 12.13
C GLU A 182 25.02 -5.99 12.39
N PHE A 183 23.93 -5.74 11.65
CA PHE A 183 22.66 -6.42 11.82
C PHE A 183 22.17 -7.05 10.50
N PRO A 184 22.81 -8.13 10.02
CA PRO A 184 22.34 -8.84 8.84
C PRO A 184 20.95 -9.45 9.11
N MET A 185 20.03 -9.33 8.14
CA MET A 185 18.65 -9.78 8.31
C MET A 185 18.05 -10.27 7.00
N HIS A 186 17.08 -11.19 7.09
CA HIS A 186 16.35 -11.73 5.94
C HIS A 186 17.27 -12.27 4.81
N GLY A 187 18.43 -12.80 5.17
CA GLY A 187 19.41 -13.30 4.19
C GLY A 187 20.20 -12.20 3.47
N MET A 188 20.06 -10.94 3.87
CA MET A 188 20.85 -9.79 3.40
C MET A 188 22.02 -9.51 4.36
N GLU A 189 23.11 -8.95 3.83
CA GLU A 189 24.31 -8.63 4.62
C GLU A 189 24.15 -7.41 5.53
N GLN A 190 23.13 -6.60 5.28
CA GLN A 190 22.81 -5.40 6.05
C GLN A 190 21.30 -5.22 6.22
N SER A 191 20.91 -4.31 7.12
CA SER A 191 19.52 -3.95 7.39
C SER A 191 19.34 -2.45 7.66
N ILE A 192 18.13 -1.97 7.54
CA ILE A 192 17.70 -0.63 7.97
C ILE A 192 16.62 -0.75 9.02
#